data_d83baed20ad29e90175f3e95e65e2b53
#
_entry.id   d83baed20ad29e90175f3e95e65e2b53
#
_cell.length_a   1.000
_cell.length_b   1.000
_cell.length_c   1.000
_cell.angle_alpha   90.00
_cell.angle_beta   90.00
_cell.angle_gamma   90.00
#
_symmetry.space_group_name_H-M   'P 1'
#
loop_
_entity.id
_entity.type
_entity.pdbx_description
1 polymer ?
#
loop_
_entity_poly.entity_id
_entity_poly.type
_entity_poly.pdbx_seq_one_letter_code
_entity_poly.pdbx_strand_id
1 'polypeptide(L)'
;MSPPKRVAHLPERSNWLDTATTWVRAVRPGTIGRSIVGAMSAPELIRIVSRDSPMALAQVERVRAELAALHPGTATEVVAVKTTGDKWMGDLAQVEGKGAFTKEVDAALVSGQADLAVHCVKDIPADRPLPAGTTFAAFLRRDDIRDALVHPGGLTLDQLPDGARIGTSSVRRSAQLAASHPHLQCVPMRGNANRRLDKLAAGEADALLLAVSGLERIDRTDVITEVLSVEVMCPPIGAGILALQCREGDRELIDAISGLGHPATHREATAERMFLHVLQGHCNSPIAGYARTEGSGEMSLRAKVFTPDGKVILNAHEWAGRLDPATLGTSVAVALLRQGARELIDGIPH
;
A
#
# COMPACT_ATOMS: atom_id res chain seq x y z
N MET A 1 -7.91 -44.34 16.65
CA MET A 1 -7.45 -43.17 17.41
C MET A 1 -6.21 -42.63 16.72
N SER A 2 -6.34 -41.55 15.99
CA SER A 2 -5.20 -40.89 15.33
C SER A 2 -4.51 -39.96 16.34
N PRO A 3 -3.18 -39.82 16.31
CA PRO A 3 -2.44 -39.00 17.27
C PRO A 3 -2.70 -37.49 17.01
N PRO A 4 -2.61 -36.64 18.04
CA PRO A 4 -2.85 -35.22 17.92
C PRO A 4 -1.77 -34.58 17.06
N LYS A 5 -2.19 -33.71 16.11
CA LYS A 5 -1.29 -32.91 15.28
C LYS A 5 -0.47 -31.96 16.17
N ARG A 6 0.83 -31.95 15.96
CA ARG A 6 1.78 -31.07 16.66
C ARG A 6 1.35 -29.61 16.47
N VAL A 7 1.20 -28.90 17.56
CA VAL A 7 1.10 -27.44 17.59
C VAL A 7 2.43 -26.89 17.06
N ALA A 8 2.39 -26.14 15.98
CA ALA A 8 3.56 -25.47 15.45
C ALA A 8 4.08 -24.49 16.52
N HIS A 9 5.33 -24.67 16.96
CA HIS A 9 6.00 -23.75 17.86
C HIS A 9 6.08 -22.37 17.18
N LEU A 10 5.52 -21.36 17.83
CA LEU A 10 5.82 -19.96 17.52
C LEU A 10 7.33 -19.74 17.72
N PRO A 11 8.04 -19.11 16.78
CA PRO A 11 9.45 -18.79 16.96
C PRO A 11 9.64 -17.90 18.18
N GLU A 12 10.74 -18.11 18.92
CA GLU A 12 11.04 -17.44 20.18
C GLU A 12 11.06 -15.91 20.03
N ARG A 13 10.59 -15.20 21.04
CA ARG A 13 10.47 -13.72 21.08
C ARG A 13 11.76 -12.94 20.72
N SER A 14 12.94 -13.55 20.92
CA SER A 14 14.24 -12.94 20.63
C SER A 14 14.47 -12.62 19.15
N ASN A 15 13.99 -13.46 18.22
CA ASN A 15 14.19 -13.25 16.79
C ASN A 15 13.33 -12.12 16.19
N TRP A 16 12.19 -11.78 16.81
CA TRP A 16 11.30 -10.73 16.32
C TRP A 16 11.80 -9.32 16.62
N LEU A 17 12.45 -9.15 17.79
CA LEU A 17 12.99 -7.85 18.23
C LEU A 17 14.22 -7.45 17.41
N ASP A 18 15.08 -8.39 17.03
CA ASP A 18 16.26 -8.11 16.20
C ASP A 18 15.89 -7.71 14.77
N THR A 19 14.88 -8.36 14.19
CA THR A 19 14.36 -8.01 12.88
C THR A 19 13.65 -6.65 12.90
N ALA A 20 12.83 -6.39 13.92
CA ALA A 20 12.17 -5.10 14.13
C ALA A 20 13.19 -3.96 14.28
N THR A 21 14.33 -4.19 14.95
CA THR A 21 15.39 -3.21 15.14
C THR A 21 16.07 -2.83 13.83
N THR A 22 16.22 -3.77 12.90
CA THR A 22 16.78 -3.50 11.57
C THR A 22 15.81 -2.69 10.72
N TRP A 23 14.49 -2.94 10.81
CA TRP A 23 13.44 -2.16 10.15
C TRP A 23 13.30 -0.75 10.72
N VAL A 24 13.41 -0.60 12.04
CA VAL A 24 13.34 0.70 12.74
C VAL A 24 14.59 1.54 12.47
N ARG A 25 15.77 0.93 12.26
CA ARG A 25 16.99 1.67 11.92
C ARG A 25 16.94 2.30 10.53
N ALA A 26 16.23 1.70 9.57
CA ALA A 26 16.03 2.27 8.24
C ALA A 26 15.16 3.54 8.26
N VAL A 27 14.49 3.83 9.39
CA VAL A 27 13.54 4.94 9.51
C VAL A 27 13.75 5.64 10.85
N ARG A 28 14.97 6.11 11.15
CA ARG A 28 15.14 7.06 12.24
C ARG A 28 14.66 8.43 11.77
N PRO A 29 13.67 9.07 12.45
CA PRO A 29 13.47 10.50 12.28
C PRO A 29 14.80 11.15 12.65
N GLY A 30 15.40 11.86 11.70
CA GLY A 30 16.54 12.71 12.01
C GLY A 30 16.14 13.55 13.20
N THR A 31 16.93 13.52 14.26
CA THR A 31 16.77 14.37 15.44
C THR A 31 16.75 15.79 14.90
N ILE A 32 15.59 16.45 14.94
CA ILE A 32 15.46 17.87 14.62
C ILE A 32 16.13 18.61 15.80
N GLY A 33 17.45 18.53 15.84
CA GLY A 33 18.26 19.49 16.52
C GLY A 33 18.24 20.75 15.66
N ARG A 34 17.76 21.86 16.21
CA ARG A 34 17.99 23.19 15.65
C ARG A 34 19.50 23.42 15.56
N SER A 35 20.15 22.91 14.53
CA SER A 35 21.43 23.38 14.05
C SER A 35 21.16 24.46 13.02
N ILE A 36 21.79 25.59 13.21
CA ILE A 36 21.86 26.75 12.32
C ILE A 36 22.12 26.23 10.89
N VAL A 37 21.11 26.35 10.05
CA VAL A 37 21.08 25.86 8.69
C VAL A 37 22.01 26.73 7.83
N GLY A 38 23.21 26.22 7.52
CA GLY A 38 23.77 26.49 6.22
C GLY A 38 22.83 25.77 5.23
N ALA A 39 22.29 26.46 4.25
CA ALA A 39 21.44 25.87 3.23
C ALA A 39 22.22 24.73 2.55
N MET A 40 21.90 23.47 2.89
CA MET A 40 22.42 22.33 2.15
C MET A 40 21.81 22.42 0.76
N SER A 41 22.65 22.53 -0.27
CA SER A 41 22.20 22.57 -1.66
C SER A 41 21.56 21.25 -2.00
N ALA A 42 20.34 21.29 -2.56
CA ALA A 42 19.76 20.10 -3.16
C ALA A 42 20.55 19.75 -4.44
N PRO A 43 20.57 18.46 -4.85
CA PRO A 43 21.21 18.06 -6.11
C PRO A 43 20.73 18.91 -7.30
N GLU A 44 21.63 19.24 -8.24
CA GLU A 44 21.26 19.98 -9.44
C GLU A 44 20.25 19.21 -10.32
N LEU A 45 20.35 17.88 -10.34
CA LEU A 45 19.47 16.98 -11.08
C LEU A 45 19.07 15.77 -10.21
N ILE A 46 17.78 15.44 -10.19
CA ILE A 46 17.24 14.22 -9.58
C ILE A 46 16.54 13.39 -10.66
N ARG A 47 17.05 12.18 -10.93
CA ARG A 47 16.43 11.21 -11.84
C ARG A 47 15.42 10.39 -11.05
N ILE A 48 14.14 10.53 -11.40
CA ILE A 48 13.02 9.90 -10.67
C ILE A 48 12.55 8.70 -11.46
N VAL A 49 12.68 7.49 -10.88
CA VAL A 49 12.14 6.26 -11.48
C VAL A 49 10.78 5.93 -10.94
N SER A 50 9.89 5.49 -11.83
CA SER A 50 8.57 4.94 -11.51
C SER A 50 8.10 4.02 -12.62
N ARG A 51 6.96 3.35 -12.39
CA ARG A 51 6.26 2.59 -13.42
C ARG A 51 5.78 3.51 -14.54
N ASP A 52 5.66 2.99 -15.77
CA ASP A 52 5.20 3.73 -16.96
C ASP A 52 3.66 3.86 -17.06
N SER A 53 2.92 3.43 -16.03
CA SER A 53 1.46 3.57 -16.03
C SER A 53 1.02 5.03 -15.82
N PRO A 54 -0.09 5.47 -16.45
CA PRO A 54 -0.58 6.84 -16.31
C PRO A 54 -0.72 7.29 -14.84
N MET A 55 -1.23 6.41 -13.98
CA MET A 55 -1.37 6.68 -12.54
C MET A 55 -0.01 6.86 -11.85
N ALA A 56 0.98 6.04 -12.18
CA ALA A 56 2.31 6.16 -11.58
C ALA A 56 3.03 7.43 -12.05
N LEU A 57 2.88 7.79 -13.33
CA LEU A 57 3.43 9.04 -13.86
C LEU A 57 2.76 10.28 -13.24
N ALA A 58 1.45 10.26 -13.02
CA ALA A 58 0.75 11.33 -12.30
C ALA A 58 1.30 11.51 -10.85
N GLN A 59 1.68 10.41 -10.19
CA GLN A 59 2.34 10.47 -8.89
C GLN A 59 3.73 11.10 -8.96
N VAL A 60 4.49 10.79 -10.00
CA VAL A 60 5.81 11.42 -10.24
C VAL A 60 5.64 12.92 -10.47
N GLU A 61 4.67 13.34 -11.27
CA GLU A 61 4.42 14.77 -11.51
C GLU A 61 4.05 15.51 -10.21
N ARG A 62 3.29 14.90 -9.33
CA ARG A 62 3.04 15.46 -7.98
C ARG A 62 4.34 15.62 -7.20
N VAL A 63 5.19 14.60 -7.15
CA VAL A 63 6.49 14.67 -6.45
C VAL A 63 7.37 15.75 -7.05
N ARG A 64 7.41 15.87 -8.39
CA ARG A 64 8.17 16.92 -9.10
C ARG A 64 7.67 18.31 -8.73
N ALA A 65 6.36 18.52 -8.69
CA ALA A 65 5.77 19.80 -8.30
C ALA A 65 6.13 20.17 -6.84
N GLU A 66 6.03 19.21 -5.91
CA GLU A 66 6.40 19.43 -4.50
C GLU A 66 7.93 19.69 -4.36
N LEU A 67 8.76 18.96 -5.10
CA LEU A 67 10.22 19.21 -5.14
C LEU A 67 10.56 20.59 -5.73
N ALA A 68 9.93 20.98 -6.82
CA ALA A 68 10.14 22.30 -7.43
C ALA A 68 9.73 23.44 -6.51
N ALA A 69 8.68 23.26 -5.69
CA ALA A 69 8.27 24.22 -4.69
C ALA A 69 9.27 24.33 -3.54
N LEU A 70 9.90 23.21 -3.13
CA LEU A 70 10.88 23.16 -2.04
C LEU A 70 12.28 23.58 -2.51
N HIS A 71 12.69 23.16 -3.71
CA HIS A 71 14.00 23.39 -4.31
C HIS A 71 13.87 23.90 -5.76
N PRO A 72 13.58 25.19 -5.98
CA PRO A 72 13.33 25.73 -7.33
C PRO A 72 14.48 25.60 -8.32
N GLY A 73 15.72 25.39 -7.82
CA GLY A 73 16.92 25.22 -8.65
C GLY A 73 17.22 23.78 -9.06
N THR A 74 16.49 22.79 -8.53
CA THR A 74 16.73 21.38 -8.81
C THR A 74 15.96 20.94 -10.06
N ALA A 75 16.67 20.47 -11.07
CA ALA A 75 16.06 19.84 -12.24
C ALA A 75 15.60 18.40 -11.91
N THR A 76 14.55 17.92 -12.59
CA THR A 76 14.09 16.55 -12.44
C THR A 76 13.91 15.88 -13.80
N GLU A 77 14.36 14.63 -13.91
CA GLU A 77 14.18 13.76 -15.07
C GLU A 77 13.37 12.52 -14.69
N VAL A 78 12.48 12.08 -15.57
CA VAL A 78 11.62 10.89 -15.30
C VAL A 78 12.17 9.68 -16.03
N VAL A 79 12.47 8.61 -15.29
CA VAL A 79 12.88 7.31 -15.80
C VAL A 79 11.68 6.36 -15.69
N ALA A 80 10.90 6.25 -16.75
CA ALA A 80 9.72 5.38 -16.77
C ALA A 80 10.13 3.93 -17.08
N VAL A 81 9.73 2.98 -16.25
CA VAL A 81 10.02 1.55 -16.44
C VAL A 81 8.76 0.71 -16.50
N LYS A 82 8.78 -0.30 -17.35
CA LYS A 82 7.69 -1.24 -17.51
C LYS A 82 7.93 -2.46 -16.62
N THR A 83 7.09 -2.63 -15.60
CA THR A 83 7.28 -3.72 -14.64
C THR A 83 6.68 -5.03 -15.12
N THR A 84 7.12 -6.14 -14.51
CA THR A 84 6.56 -7.47 -14.76
C THR A 84 5.05 -7.48 -14.52
N GLY A 85 4.57 -6.83 -13.44
CA GLY A 85 3.14 -6.74 -13.14
C GLY A 85 2.33 -5.93 -14.16
N ASP A 86 2.95 -4.96 -14.85
CA ASP A 86 2.30 -4.18 -15.91
C ASP A 86 2.20 -4.97 -17.23
N LYS A 87 3.16 -5.86 -17.48
CA LYS A 87 3.19 -6.72 -18.67
C LYS A 87 2.24 -7.92 -18.54
N TRP A 88 2.02 -8.41 -17.31
CA TRP A 88 1.26 -9.62 -17.06
C TRP A 88 -0.25 -9.36 -17.03
N MET A 89 -0.98 -9.99 -17.95
CA MET A 89 -2.45 -9.86 -18.07
C MET A 89 -3.23 -11.01 -17.41
N GLY A 90 -2.53 -12.07 -16.99
CA GLY A 90 -3.09 -13.23 -16.29
C GLY A 90 -3.28 -12.99 -14.78
N ASP A 91 -3.54 -14.06 -14.03
CA ASP A 91 -3.65 -13.97 -12.56
C ASP A 91 -2.30 -13.60 -11.94
N LEU A 92 -2.28 -12.57 -11.08
CA LEU A 92 -1.05 -12.14 -10.39
C LEU A 92 -0.51 -13.21 -9.41
N ALA A 93 -1.35 -14.11 -8.95
CA ALA A 93 -0.91 -15.25 -8.15
C ALA A 93 0.03 -16.19 -8.92
N GLN A 94 0.00 -16.16 -10.27
CA GLN A 94 0.85 -16.95 -11.15
C GLN A 94 2.16 -16.24 -11.55
N VAL A 95 2.33 -14.98 -11.14
CA VAL A 95 3.58 -14.26 -11.40
C VAL A 95 4.64 -14.78 -10.44
N GLU A 96 5.63 -15.50 -10.99
CA GLU A 96 6.76 -15.96 -10.19
C GLU A 96 7.52 -14.79 -9.58
N GLY A 97 7.70 -14.84 -8.28
CA GLY A 97 8.47 -13.86 -7.50
C GLY A 97 7.65 -12.69 -6.97
N LYS A 98 7.90 -12.37 -5.72
CA LYS A 98 7.30 -11.24 -5.02
C LYS A 98 7.88 -9.91 -5.54
N GLY A 99 7.07 -8.87 -5.63
CA GLY A 99 7.49 -7.54 -6.10
C GLY A 99 7.29 -7.31 -7.60
N ALA A 100 6.24 -7.89 -8.17
CA ALA A 100 5.89 -7.74 -9.59
C ALA A 100 5.81 -6.27 -10.06
N PHE A 101 5.60 -5.32 -9.16
CA PHE A 101 5.48 -3.89 -9.45
C PHE A 101 6.67 -3.03 -8.98
N THR A 102 7.65 -3.62 -8.28
CA THR A 102 8.78 -2.85 -7.73
C THR A 102 10.15 -3.29 -8.26
N LYS A 103 10.29 -4.55 -8.70
CA LYS A 103 11.57 -5.15 -9.05
C LYS A 103 12.40 -4.35 -10.05
N GLU A 104 11.78 -3.88 -11.13
CA GLU A 104 12.46 -3.10 -12.18
C GLU A 104 12.77 -1.67 -11.72
N VAL A 105 11.88 -1.08 -10.88
CA VAL A 105 12.09 0.23 -10.25
C VAL A 105 13.26 0.15 -9.28
N ASP A 106 13.27 -0.87 -8.42
CA ASP A 106 14.36 -1.13 -7.46
C ASP A 106 15.70 -1.37 -8.19
N ALA A 107 15.68 -2.11 -9.30
CA ALA A 107 16.88 -2.37 -10.09
C ALA A 107 17.47 -1.06 -10.69
N ALA A 108 16.65 -0.17 -11.21
CA ALA A 108 17.07 1.12 -11.72
C ALA A 108 17.68 2.01 -10.62
N LEU A 109 17.10 1.96 -9.42
CA LEU A 109 17.60 2.69 -8.25
C LEU A 109 18.96 2.14 -7.78
N VAL A 110 19.06 0.81 -7.60
CA VAL A 110 20.28 0.15 -7.10
C VAL A 110 21.44 0.29 -8.11
N SER A 111 21.15 0.21 -9.42
CA SER A 111 22.18 0.35 -10.47
C SER A 111 22.65 1.81 -10.68
N GLY A 112 22.02 2.78 -10.05
CA GLY A 112 22.34 4.20 -10.25
C GLY A 112 21.80 4.80 -11.56
N GLN A 113 20.89 4.11 -12.26
CA GLN A 113 20.16 4.68 -13.40
C GLN A 113 19.20 5.78 -12.97
N ALA A 114 18.71 5.69 -11.72
CA ALA A 114 17.89 6.70 -11.08
C ALA A 114 18.39 6.99 -9.66
N ASP A 115 17.94 8.10 -9.10
CA ASP A 115 18.35 8.59 -7.78
C ASP A 115 17.20 8.44 -6.76
N LEU A 116 15.98 8.61 -7.22
CA LEU A 116 14.76 8.60 -6.42
C LEU A 116 13.71 7.67 -7.06
N ALA A 117 13.14 6.77 -6.29
CA ALA A 117 12.01 5.95 -6.72
C ALA A 117 10.71 6.41 -6.04
N VAL A 118 9.62 6.49 -6.82
CA VAL A 118 8.27 6.84 -6.35
C VAL A 118 7.39 5.59 -6.40
N HIS A 119 6.87 5.19 -5.23
CA HIS A 119 6.05 4.00 -5.08
C HIS A 119 4.72 4.27 -4.36
N CYS A 120 3.66 3.53 -4.71
CA CYS A 120 2.55 3.32 -3.79
C CYS A 120 2.95 2.29 -2.72
N VAL A 121 2.81 2.61 -1.45
CA VAL A 121 3.19 1.71 -0.35
C VAL A 121 2.47 0.36 -0.42
N LYS A 122 1.21 0.34 -0.84
CA LYS A 122 0.42 -0.90 -1.02
C LYS A 122 1.01 -1.88 -2.04
N ASP A 123 1.88 -1.41 -2.94
CA ASP A 123 2.50 -2.22 -3.99
C ASP A 123 3.91 -2.71 -3.58
N ILE A 124 4.45 -2.20 -2.46
CA ILE A 124 5.78 -2.55 -1.94
C ILE A 124 5.64 -3.77 -1.01
N PRO A 125 6.33 -4.89 -1.28
CA PRO A 125 6.36 -6.02 -0.38
C PRO A 125 6.77 -5.62 1.05
N ALA A 126 6.11 -6.19 2.06
CA ALA A 126 6.45 -5.99 3.46
C ALA A 126 6.94 -7.28 4.16
N ASP A 127 6.82 -8.41 3.49
CA ASP A 127 7.30 -9.71 3.95
C ASP A 127 8.83 -9.87 3.86
N ARG A 128 9.50 -8.92 3.22
CA ARG A 128 10.96 -8.87 3.05
C ARG A 128 11.49 -7.45 3.19
N PRO A 129 12.79 -7.28 3.50
CA PRO A 129 13.43 -5.96 3.54
C PRO A 129 13.44 -5.29 2.16
N LEU A 130 13.69 -4.00 2.14
CA LEU A 130 14.04 -3.27 0.92
C LEU A 130 15.33 -3.84 0.30
N PRO A 131 15.59 -3.59 -0.99
CA PRO A 131 16.88 -3.89 -1.60
C PRO A 131 18.03 -3.33 -0.75
N ALA A 132 19.08 -4.12 -0.59
CA ALA A 132 20.23 -3.72 0.22
C ALA A 132 20.81 -2.38 -0.24
N GLY A 133 21.13 -1.51 0.71
CA GLY A 133 21.66 -0.18 0.44
C GLY A 133 20.61 0.85 0.04
N THR A 134 19.31 0.54 0.18
CA THR A 134 18.22 1.51 -0.08
C THR A 134 17.36 1.75 1.16
N THR A 135 16.76 2.92 1.23
CA THR A 135 15.91 3.36 2.35
C THR A 135 14.72 4.17 1.86
N PHE A 136 13.66 4.24 2.67
CA PHE A 136 12.62 5.25 2.48
C PHE A 136 13.11 6.57 3.08
N ALA A 137 13.25 7.58 2.26
CA ALA A 137 13.64 8.91 2.70
C ALA A 137 12.44 9.77 3.13
N ALA A 138 11.26 9.55 2.52
CA ALA A 138 10.05 10.24 2.90
C ALA A 138 8.78 9.43 2.58
N PHE A 139 7.72 9.68 3.34
CA PHE A 139 6.34 9.33 2.99
C PHE A 139 5.54 10.63 2.88
N LEU A 140 4.92 10.85 1.72
CA LEU A 140 4.10 12.04 1.48
C LEU A 140 2.82 12.01 2.33
N ARG A 141 2.16 13.16 2.46
CA ARG A 141 0.84 13.23 3.10
C ARG A 141 -0.09 12.21 2.45
N ARG A 142 -0.75 11.42 3.29
CA ARG A 142 -1.65 10.34 2.88
C ARG A 142 -2.86 10.89 2.13
N ASP A 143 -3.16 10.33 0.97
CA ASP A 143 -4.37 10.58 0.19
C ASP A 143 -5.57 9.81 0.77
N ASP A 144 -6.76 9.98 0.17
CA ASP A 144 -7.94 9.21 0.55
C ASP A 144 -7.70 7.70 0.42
N ILE A 145 -7.97 6.97 1.50
CA ILE A 145 -7.75 5.53 1.61
C ILE A 145 -8.92 4.69 1.10
N ARG A 146 -10.06 5.34 0.88
CA ARG A 146 -11.33 4.67 0.58
C ARG A 146 -11.37 4.12 -0.83
N ASP A 147 -12.26 3.15 -1.01
CA ASP A 147 -12.67 2.68 -2.33
C ASP A 147 -13.93 3.42 -2.78
N ALA A 148 -14.08 3.55 -4.08
CA ALA A 148 -15.24 4.14 -4.74
C ALA A 148 -15.97 3.08 -5.58
N LEU A 149 -17.29 3.15 -5.57
CA LEU A 149 -18.13 2.52 -6.56
C LEU A 149 -18.25 3.44 -7.79
N VAL A 150 -18.14 2.85 -8.96
CA VAL A 150 -18.40 3.51 -10.25
C VAL A 150 -19.50 2.73 -10.96
N HIS A 151 -20.67 3.35 -11.14
CA HIS A 151 -21.82 2.76 -11.82
C HIS A 151 -22.39 3.73 -12.87
N PRO A 152 -22.55 3.32 -14.16
CA PRO A 152 -22.95 4.24 -15.23
C PRO A 152 -24.31 4.92 -15.00
N GLY A 153 -25.22 4.25 -14.28
CA GLY A 153 -26.56 4.77 -13.95
C GLY A 153 -26.65 5.49 -12.60
N GLY A 154 -25.54 5.74 -11.90
CA GLY A 154 -25.53 6.49 -10.64
C GLY A 154 -26.07 5.73 -9.41
N LEU A 155 -26.25 4.39 -9.47
CA LEU A 155 -26.71 3.61 -8.33
C LEU A 155 -25.62 3.46 -7.28
N THR A 156 -26.03 3.44 -6.00
CA THR A 156 -25.17 3.10 -4.86
C THR A 156 -25.05 1.59 -4.72
N LEU A 157 -24.13 1.12 -3.87
CA LEU A 157 -23.88 -0.31 -3.65
C LEU A 157 -25.15 -1.04 -3.17
N ASP A 158 -25.91 -0.44 -2.25
CA ASP A 158 -27.16 -1.00 -1.72
C ASP A 158 -28.32 -0.97 -2.74
N GLN A 159 -28.23 -0.18 -3.79
CA GLN A 159 -29.25 -0.06 -4.84
C GLN A 159 -29.03 -1.01 -6.01
N LEU A 160 -27.89 -1.70 -6.06
CA LEU A 160 -27.60 -2.62 -7.14
C LEU A 160 -28.52 -3.85 -7.08
N PRO A 161 -29.06 -4.31 -8.22
CA PRO A 161 -29.95 -5.46 -8.27
C PRO A 161 -29.20 -6.77 -7.99
N ASP A 162 -29.95 -7.80 -7.61
CA ASP A 162 -29.43 -9.16 -7.43
C ASP A 162 -28.69 -9.62 -8.71
N GLY A 163 -27.51 -10.20 -8.52
CA GLY A 163 -26.68 -10.69 -9.61
C GLY A 163 -25.89 -9.61 -10.34
N ALA A 164 -25.95 -8.33 -9.93
CA ALA A 164 -25.15 -7.28 -10.55
C ALA A 164 -23.65 -7.63 -10.49
N ARG A 165 -22.97 -7.45 -11.64
CA ARG A 165 -21.56 -7.82 -11.83
C ARG A 165 -20.66 -6.67 -11.42
N ILE A 166 -19.85 -6.90 -10.39
CA ILE A 166 -18.90 -5.91 -9.85
C ILE A 166 -17.49 -6.24 -10.34
N GLY A 167 -16.93 -5.39 -11.18
CA GLY A 167 -15.61 -5.55 -11.77
C GLY A 167 -14.51 -5.29 -10.74
N THR A 168 -13.84 -6.35 -10.30
CA THR A 168 -12.66 -6.27 -9.43
C THR A 168 -11.81 -7.54 -9.56
N SER A 169 -10.47 -7.41 -9.43
CA SER A 169 -9.55 -8.55 -9.28
C SER A 169 -8.89 -8.55 -7.91
N SER A 170 -9.40 -7.77 -6.96
CA SER A 170 -8.87 -7.69 -5.60
C SER A 170 -9.56 -8.70 -4.71
N VAL A 171 -8.82 -9.71 -4.23
CA VAL A 171 -9.31 -10.70 -3.25
C VAL A 171 -9.92 -10.01 -2.03
N ARG A 172 -9.29 -8.95 -1.54
CA ARG A 172 -9.78 -8.12 -0.44
C ARG A 172 -11.18 -7.54 -0.69
N ARG A 173 -11.41 -6.98 -1.88
CA ARG A 173 -12.70 -6.39 -2.24
C ARG A 173 -13.77 -7.47 -2.42
N SER A 174 -13.43 -8.53 -3.14
CA SER A 174 -14.35 -9.64 -3.38
C SER A 174 -14.81 -10.30 -2.08
N ALA A 175 -13.88 -10.56 -1.14
CA ALA A 175 -14.21 -11.16 0.15
C ALA A 175 -15.13 -10.26 0.99
N GLN A 176 -14.89 -8.95 1.01
CA GLN A 176 -15.72 -8.01 1.75
C GLN A 176 -17.12 -7.86 1.14
N LEU A 177 -17.21 -7.81 -0.21
CA LEU A 177 -18.51 -7.83 -0.89
C LEU A 177 -19.29 -9.13 -0.64
N ALA A 178 -18.62 -10.27 -0.73
CA ALA A 178 -19.28 -11.56 -0.46
C ALA A 178 -19.87 -11.63 0.96
N ALA A 179 -19.21 -10.97 1.93
CA ALA A 179 -19.71 -10.92 3.30
C ALA A 179 -20.87 -9.92 3.50
N SER A 180 -20.80 -8.73 2.87
CA SER A 180 -21.75 -7.64 3.10
C SER A 180 -22.90 -7.61 2.08
N HIS A 181 -22.62 -8.00 0.83
CA HIS A 181 -23.57 -7.97 -0.29
C HIS A 181 -23.51 -9.28 -1.08
N PRO A 182 -23.91 -10.41 -0.47
CA PRO A 182 -23.77 -11.76 -1.07
C PRO A 182 -24.62 -11.96 -2.34
N HIS A 183 -25.56 -11.06 -2.61
CA HIS A 183 -26.38 -11.04 -3.82
C HIS A 183 -25.63 -10.49 -5.04
N LEU A 184 -24.48 -9.83 -4.86
CA LEU A 184 -23.65 -9.28 -5.94
C LEU A 184 -22.61 -10.29 -6.44
N GLN A 185 -22.24 -10.20 -7.71
CA GLN A 185 -21.25 -11.09 -8.33
C GLN A 185 -19.95 -10.36 -8.64
N CYS A 186 -18.84 -10.76 -8.03
CA CYS A 186 -17.53 -10.24 -8.40
C CYS A 186 -17.07 -10.88 -9.71
N VAL A 187 -16.69 -10.05 -10.69
CA VAL A 187 -16.10 -10.50 -11.95
C VAL A 187 -14.67 -9.97 -12.09
N PRO A 188 -13.72 -10.80 -12.57
CA PRO A 188 -12.34 -10.37 -12.75
C PRO A 188 -12.23 -9.17 -13.68
N MET A 189 -11.58 -8.09 -13.22
CA MET A 189 -11.39 -6.88 -13.99
C MET A 189 -9.95 -6.40 -13.90
N ARG A 190 -9.17 -6.60 -14.95
CA ARG A 190 -7.73 -6.29 -15.04
C ARG A 190 -7.47 -5.06 -15.92
N GLY A 191 -6.32 -4.45 -15.70
CA GLY A 191 -5.86 -3.24 -16.36
C GLY A 191 -5.71 -2.07 -15.38
N ASN A 192 -5.17 -0.95 -15.87
CA ASN A 192 -5.17 0.31 -15.15
C ASN A 192 -6.59 0.89 -15.03
N ALA A 193 -6.75 1.99 -14.27
CA ALA A 193 -8.07 2.56 -14.02
C ALA A 193 -8.80 2.94 -15.33
N ASN A 194 -8.13 3.59 -16.28
CA ASN A 194 -8.72 3.98 -17.55
C ASN A 194 -9.24 2.76 -18.33
N ARG A 195 -8.41 1.72 -18.50
CA ARG A 195 -8.83 0.48 -19.17
C ARG A 195 -10.02 -0.20 -18.50
N ARG A 196 -10.12 -0.13 -17.17
CA ARG A 196 -11.29 -0.67 -16.45
C ARG A 196 -12.53 0.15 -16.69
N LEU A 197 -12.41 1.48 -16.77
CA LEU A 197 -13.52 2.36 -17.15
C LEU A 197 -13.98 2.09 -18.60
N ASP A 198 -13.06 1.87 -19.54
CA ASP A 198 -13.39 1.49 -20.92
C ASP A 198 -14.15 0.16 -20.96
N LYS A 199 -13.72 -0.83 -20.17
CA LYS A 199 -14.40 -2.14 -20.05
C LYS A 199 -15.79 -2.03 -19.42
N LEU A 200 -15.94 -1.14 -18.41
CA LEU A 200 -17.25 -0.84 -17.85
C LEU A 200 -18.17 -0.25 -18.93
N ALA A 201 -17.69 0.73 -19.70
CA ALA A 201 -18.44 1.30 -20.80
C ALA A 201 -18.80 0.28 -21.90
N ALA A 202 -17.94 -0.74 -22.10
CA ALA A 202 -18.21 -1.87 -23.00
C ALA A 202 -19.16 -2.93 -22.40
N GLY A 203 -19.64 -2.77 -21.17
CA GLY A 203 -20.58 -3.69 -20.52
C GLY A 203 -19.95 -5.00 -20.00
N GLU A 204 -18.62 -5.06 -19.80
CA GLU A 204 -17.96 -6.24 -19.22
C GLU A 204 -18.32 -6.43 -17.74
N ALA A 205 -18.78 -5.38 -17.06
CA ALA A 205 -19.35 -5.39 -15.70
C ALA A 205 -20.46 -4.34 -15.60
N ASP A 206 -21.25 -4.40 -14.53
CA ASP A 206 -22.32 -3.43 -14.30
C ASP A 206 -21.82 -2.25 -13.43
N ALA A 207 -20.84 -2.53 -12.55
CA ALA A 207 -20.14 -1.52 -11.78
C ALA A 207 -18.67 -1.90 -11.54
N LEU A 208 -17.85 -0.94 -11.08
CA LEU A 208 -16.44 -1.17 -10.69
C LEU A 208 -16.19 -0.74 -9.24
N LEU A 209 -15.23 -1.39 -8.61
CA LEU A 209 -14.58 -0.89 -7.41
C LEU A 209 -13.17 -0.38 -7.74
N LEU A 210 -12.94 0.90 -7.50
CA LEU A 210 -11.65 1.58 -7.71
C LEU A 210 -11.25 2.34 -6.44
N ALA A 211 -9.96 2.62 -6.27
CA ALA A 211 -9.52 3.48 -5.17
C ALA A 211 -9.83 4.96 -5.50
N VAL A 212 -10.39 5.70 -4.55
CA VAL A 212 -10.65 7.15 -4.68
C VAL A 212 -9.39 7.88 -5.12
N SER A 213 -8.28 7.74 -4.37
CA SER A 213 -6.99 8.34 -4.72
C SER A 213 -6.46 7.97 -6.10
N GLY A 214 -6.88 6.81 -6.64
CA GLY A 214 -6.53 6.41 -8.00
C GLY A 214 -7.30 7.18 -9.06
N LEU A 215 -8.57 7.46 -8.83
CA LEU A 215 -9.41 8.27 -9.71
C LEU A 215 -9.04 9.75 -9.63
N GLU A 216 -8.74 10.28 -8.44
CA GLU A 216 -8.24 11.64 -8.26
C GLU A 216 -6.97 11.91 -9.09
N ARG A 217 -6.01 10.98 -9.08
CA ARG A 217 -4.73 11.11 -9.79
C ARG A 217 -4.83 11.10 -11.31
N ILE A 218 -5.94 10.65 -11.87
CA ILE A 218 -6.19 10.62 -13.31
C ILE A 218 -7.33 11.57 -13.71
N ASP A 219 -7.70 12.49 -12.80
CA ASP A 219 -8.78 13.48 -12.98
C ASP A 219 -10.13 12.86 -13.39
N ARG A 220 -10.47 11.70 -12.77
CA ARG A 220 -11.70 10.96 -13.06
C ARG A 220 -12.58 10.78 -11.82
N THR A 221 -12.67 11.80 -10.98
CA THR A 221 -13.62 11.83 -9.85
C THR A 221 -15.08 11.99 -10.32
N ASP A 222 -15.29 12.46 -11.52
CA ASP A 222 -16.59 12.60 -12.20
C ASP A 222 -17.37 11.28 -12.30
N VAL A 223 -16.68 10.14 -12.36
CA VAL A 223 -17.28 8.81 -12.48
C VAL A 223 -17.67 8.16 -11.15
N ILE A 224 -17.28 8.76 -10.02
CA ILE A 224 -17.58 8.22 -8.70
C ILE A 224 -19.07 8.37 -8.40
N THR A 225 -19.75 7.24 -8.16
CA THR A 225 -21.16 7.24 -7.75
C THR A 225 -21.33 7.17 -6.26
N GLU A 226 -20.40 6.48 -5.59
CA GLU A 226 -20.37 6.38 -4.13
C GLU A 226 -18.94 6.21 -3.62
N VAL A 227 -18.60 6.92 -2.54
CA VAL A 227 -17.36 6.68 -1.79
C VAL A 227 -17.71 5.77 -0.61
N LEU A 228 -17.21 4.53 -0.65
CA LEU A 228 -17.51 3.52 0.35
C LEU A 228 -16.83 3.85 1.69
N SER A 229 -17.55 3.72 2.79
CA SER A 229 -16.96 3.89 4.11
C SER A 229 -15.94 2.77 4.39
N VAL A 230 -14.96 3.04 5.26
CA VAL A 230 -13.94 2.05 5.64
C VAL A 230 -14.51 0.88 6.46
N GLU A 231 -15.72 1.03 7.00
CA GLU A 231 -16.48 -0.03 7.67
C GLU A 231 -17.01 -1.04 6.65
N VAL A 232 -17.54 -0.54 5.52
CA VAL A 232 -18.07 -1.36 4.42
C VAL A 232 -16.93 -1.96 3.63
N MET A 233 -15.94 -1.15 3.27
CA MET A 233 -14.82 -1.57 2.44
C MET A 233 -13.48 -1.14 3.07
N CYS A 234 -12.99 -1.96 4.02
CA CYS A 234 -11.70 -1.72 4.67
C CYS A 234 -10.58 -1.70 3.61
N PRO A 235 -9.73 -0.65 3.59
CA PRO A 235 -8.73 -0.47 2.54
C PRO A 235 -7.57 -1.47 2.64
N PRO A 236 -6.74 -1.60 1.60
CA PRO A 236 -5.52 -2.38 1.69
C PRO A 236 -4.48 -1.64 2.55
N ILE A 237 -3.57 -2.38 3.16
CA ILE A 237 -2.39 -1.85 3.84
C ILE A 237 -1.62 -0.93 2.87
N GLY A 238 -1.20 0.25 3.32
CA GLY A 238 -0.49 1.24 2.52
C GLY A 238 -1.35 2.03 1.54
N ALA A 239 -2.71 1.92 1.63
CA ALA A 239 -3.61 2.73 0.79
C ALA A 239 -3.34 4.22 0.95
N GLY A 240 -3.33 4.96 -0.16
CA GLY A 240 -3.17 6.42 -0.18
C GLY A 240 -1.76 6.92 0.15
N ILE A 241 -0.78 6.06 0.39
CA ILE A 241 0.58 6.49 0.77
C ILE A 241 1.53 6.38 -0.41
N LEU A 242 2.24 7.47 -0.71
CA LEU A 242 3.39 7.50 -1.60
C LEU A 242 4.69 7.46 -0.78
N ALA A 243 5.58 6.56 -1.15
CA ALA A 243 6.92 6.42 -0.57
C ALA A 243 7.97 6.91 -1.55
N LEU A 244 8.93 7.66 -1.05
CA LEU A 244 10.13 8.11 -1.74
C LEU A 244 11.31 7.26 -1.26
N GLN A 245 11.85 6.41 -2.14
CA GLN A 245 12.97 5.51 -1.84
C GLN A 245 14.22 5.97 -2.57
N CYS A 246 15.36 5.96 -1.89
CA CYS A 246 16.66 6.31 -2.45
C CYS A 246 17.75 5.39 -1.91
N ARG A 247 18.98 5.56 -2.38
CA ARG A 247 20.14 4.86 -1.78
C ARG A 247 20.45 5.46 -0.41
N GLU A 248 20.81 4.62 0.57
CA GLU A 248 21.16 5.02 1.94
C GLU A 248 22.38 5.98 2.01
N GLY A 249 23.26 5.88 1.02
CA GLY A 249 24.46 6.70 0.92
C GLY A 249 24.22 8.13 0.41
N ASP A 250 23.09 8.39 -0.24
CA ASP A 250 22.78 9.66 -0.90
C ASP A 250 22.27 10.71 0.10
N ARG A 251 23.13 11.14 1.02
CA ARG A 251 22.76 12.05 2.12
C ARG A 251 22.19 13.37 1.64
N GLU A 252 22.80 13.98 0.62
CA GLU A 252 22.32 15.22 0.03
C GLU A 252 20.89 15.09 -0.50
N LEU A 253 20.58 14.00 -1.20
CA LEU A 253 19.24 13.72 -1.69
C LEU A 253 18.26 13.44 -0.54
N ILE A 254 18.66 12.64 0.48
CA ILE A 254 17.82 12.35 1.64
C ILE A 254 17.43 13.64 2.35
N ASP A 255 18.38 14.52 2.58
CA ASP A 255 18.14 15.80 3.26
C ASP A 255 17.23 16.70 2.42
N ALA A 256 17.45 16.77 1.10
CA ALA A 256 16.63 17.55 0.18
C ALA A 256 15.17 17.10 0.14
N ILE A 257 14.89 15.78 0.15
CA ILE A 257 13.53 15.26 0.06
C ILE A 257 12.85 15.05 1.42
N SER A 258 13.59 15.15 2.53
CA SER A 258 13.04 14.97 3.88
C SER A 258 11.91 15.96 4.20
N GLY A 259 11.99 17.18 3.64
CA GLY A 259 10.97 18.22 3.77
C GLY A 259 9.61 17.87 3.14
N LEU A 260 9.56 16.89 2.23
CA LEU A 260 8.31 16.36 1.66
C LEU A 260 7.62 15.35 2.59
N GLY A 261 8.33 14.88 3.62
CA GLY A 261 7.84 13.87 4.54
C GLY A 261 6.71 14.38 5.44
N HIS A 262 5.65 13.56 5.59
CA HIS A 262 4.56 13.84 6.52
C HIS A 262 4.67 12.94 7.76
N PRO A 263 4.93 13.50 8.95
CA PRO A 263 5.22 12.71 10.15
C PRO A 263 4.12 11.72 10.55
N ALA A 264 2.84 12.11 10.45
CA ALA A 264 1.73 11.20 10.77
C ALA A 264 1.68 10.03 9.78
N THR A 265 1.80 10.30 8.47
CA THR A 265 1.84 9.25 7.43
C THR A 265 3.02 8.30 7.61
N HIS A 266 4.18 8.80 8.04
CA HIS A 266 5.34 7.98 8.36
C HIS A 266 5.01 6.99 9.49
N ARG A 267 4.42 7.43 10.57
CA ARG A 267 4.00 6.57 11.68
C ARG A 267 2.99 5.52 11.23
N GLU A 268 2.00 5.93 10.44
CA GLU A 268 0.97 5.05 9.87
C GLU A 268 1.58 3.97 8.96
N ALA A 269 2.44 4.38 8.01
CA ALA A 269 3.15 3.46 7.13
C ALA A 269 4.01 2.46 7.90
N THR A 270 4.68 2.90 8.97
CA THR A 270 5.51 2.04 9.82
C THR A 270 4.66 0.98 10.51
N ALA A 271 3.53 1.36 11.13
CA ALA A 271 2.62 0.42 11.80
C ALA A 271 2.03 -0.58 10.81
N GLU A 272 1.53 -0.10 9.68
CA GLU A 272 0.90 -0.93 8.65
C GLU A 272 1.90 -1.91 8.01
N ARG A 273 3.10 -1.47 7.70
CA ARG A 273 4.13 -2.35 7.12
C ARG A 273 4.62 -3.39 8.12
N MET A 274 4.80 -3.03 9.40
CA MET A 274 5.16 -3.99 10.45
C MET A 274 4.06 -5.03 10.65
N PHE A 275 2.79 -4.61 10.66
CA PHE A 275 1.65 -5.52 10.70
C PHE A 275 1.71 -6.55 9.57
N LEU A 276 1.89 -6.09 8.33
CA LEU A 276 1.96 -6.97 7.16
C LEU A 276 3.21 -7.88 7.18
N HIS A 277 4.33 -7.37 7.70
CA HIS A 277 5.57 -8.12 7.89
C HIS A 277 5.37 -9.30 8.86
N VAL A 278 4.77 -9.07 10.01
CA VAL A 278 4.52 -10.12 11.01
C VAL A 278 3.55 -11.18 10.49
N LEU A 279 2.55 -10.77 9.72
CA LEU A 279 1.63 -11.70 9.06
C LEU A 279 2.24 -12.42 7.85
N GLN A 280 3.42 -12.00 7.37
CA GLN A 280 4.00 -12.49 6.10
C GLN A 280 3.02 -12.37 4.92
N GLY A 281 2.19 -11.31 4.97
CA GLY A 281 1.20 -11.05 3.95
C GLY A 281 1.81 -10.44 2.69
N HIS A 282 1.17 -10.67 1.55
CA HIS A 282 1.56 -10.15 0.23
C HIS A 282 0.36 -9.51 -0.48
N CYS A 283 0.58 -8.93 -1.66
CA CYS A 283 -0.45 -8.15 -2.39
C CYS A 283 -1.72 -8.96 -2.72
N ASN A 284 -1.63 -10.29 -2.79
CA ASN A 284 -2.78 -11.17 -3.04
C ASN A 284 -3.34 -11.81 -1.76
N SER A 285 -2.82 -11.47 -0.59
CA SER A 285 -3.36 -11.95 0.68
C SER A 285 -4.71 -11.32 0.97
N PRO A 286 -5.63 -12.04 1.61
CA PRO A 286 -6.95 -11.53 1.97
C PRO A 286 -6.87 -10.67 3.23
N ILE A 287 -6.07 -9.63 3.16
CA ILE A 287 -5.74 -8.73 4.26
C ILE A 287 -6.23 -7.32 3.92
N ALA A 288 -6.88 -6.69 4.88
CA ALA A 288 -7.24 -5.28 4.85
C ALA A 288 -6.79 -4.60 6.15
N GLY A 289 -6.58 -3.30 6.11
CA GLY A 289 -6.30 -2.53 7.31
C GLY A 289 -5.74 -1.15 7.01
N TYR A 290 -5.80 -0.31 8.03
CA TYR A 290 -5.21 1.02 7.98
C TYR A 290 -4.89 1.51 9.40
N ALA A 291 -3.81 2.23 9.51
CA ALA A 291 -3.49 3.00 10.69
C ALA A 291 -4.01 4.44 10.55
N ARG A 292 -4.32 5.07 11.66
CA ARG A 292 -4.72 6.47 11.73
C ARG A 292 -4.08 7.14 12.93
N THR A 293 -3.49 8.30 12.69
CA THR A 293 -2.95 9.17 13.74
C THR A 293 -3.94 10.30 13.99
N GLU A 294 -4.45 10.38 15.22
CA GLU A 294 -5.37 11.43 15.64
C GLU A 294 -4.63 12.74 15.99
N GLY A 295 -5.36 13.84 16.06
CA GLY A 295 -4.79 15.16 16.39
C GLY A 295 -4.11 15.21 17.76
N SER A 296 -4.48 14.33 18.70
CA SER A 296 -3.81 14.13 20.00
C SER A 296 -2.43 13.47 19.90
N GLY A 297 -2.09 12.90 18.73
CA GLY A 297 -0.91 12.07 18.51
C GLY A 297 -1.11 10.60 18.88
N GLU A 298 -2.28 10.22 19.36
CA GLU A 298 -2.68 8.83 19.50
C GLU A 298 -2.80 8.18 18.13
N MET A 299 -2.51 6.89 18.06
CA MET A 299 -2.60 6.13 16.82
C MET A 299 -3.41 4.86 17.03
N SER A 300 -4.24 4.53 16.07
CA SER A 300 -4.91 3.24 16.01
C SER A 300 -4.53 2.48 14.76
N LEU A 301 -4.63 1.15 14.80
CA LEU A 301 -4.56 0.29 13.63
C LEU A 301 -5.75 -0.67 13.64
N ARG A 302 -6.57 -0.57 12.61
CA ARG A 302 -7.65 -1.52 12.33
C ARG A 302 -7.22 -2.46 11.23
N ALA A 303 -7.41 -3.75 11.44
CA ALA A 303 -7.06 -4.77 10.46
C ALA A 303 -8.07 -5.91 10.40
N LYS A 304 -8.18 -6.53 9.23
CA LYS A 304 -9.06 -7.66 8.95
C LYS A 304 -8.30 -8.69 8.11
N VAL A 305 -8.61 -9.98 8.35
CA VAL A 305 -8.19 -11.10 7.50
C VAL A 305 -9.43 -11.89 7.12
N PHE A 306 -9.55 -12.29 5.87
CA PHE A 306 -10.76 -12.89 5.32
C PHE A 306 -10.49 -14.28 4.74
N THR A 307 -11.52 -15.13 4.69
CA THR A 307 -11.57 -16.17 3.67
C THR A 307 -11.97 -15.56 2.31
N PRO A 308 -11.52 -16.12 1.16
CA PRO A 308 -11.88 -15.59 -0.16
C PRO A 308 -13.39 -15.49 -0.42
N ASP A 309 -14.18 -16.37 0.19
CA ASP A 309 -15.65 -16.39 0.11
C ASP A 309 -16.33 -15.45 1.13
N GLY A 310 -15.57 -14.73 1.93
CA GLY A 310 -16.08 -13.78 2.93
C GLY A 310 -16.81 -14.39 4.12
N LYS A 311 -16.84 -15.73 4.26
CA LYS A 311 -17.57 -16.40 5.34
C LYS A 311 -16.90 -16.26 6.70
N VAL A 312 -15.56 -16.18 6.72
CA VAL A 312 -14.78 -15.93 7.94
C VAL A 312 -14.09 -14.61 7.83
N ILE A 313 -14.27 -13.76 8.83
CA ILE A 313 -13.63 -12.45 8.95
C ILE A 313 -13.03 -12.36 10.35
N LEU A 314 -11.72 -12.35 10.43
CA LEU A 314 -10.98 -12.05 11.64
C LEU A 314 -10.75 -10.55 11.73
N ASN A 315 -10.95 -9.96 12.90
CA ASN A 315 -10.85 -8.53 13.11
C ASN A 315 -9.94 -8.21 14.30
N ALA A 316 -9.13 -7.19 14.17
CA ALA A 316 -8.42 -6.57 15.28
C ALA A 316 -8.43 -5.05 15.12
N HIS A 317 -8.58 -4.33 16.22
CA HIS A 317 -8.48 -2.88 16.28
C HIS A 317 -7.87 -2.50 17.61
N GLU A 318 -6.67 -1.96 17.56
CA GLU A 318 -5.95 -1.55 18.77
C GLU A 318 -5.55 -0.08 18.69
N TRP A 319 -5.42 0.51 19.86
CA TRP A 319 -4.98 1.88 20.07
C TRP A 319 -3.64 1.87 20.79
N ALA A 320 -2.76 2.73 20.35
CA ALA A 320 -1.48 2.94 21.00
C ALA A 320 -1.32 4.44 21.28
N GLY A 321 -1.31 4.86 22.50
CA GLY A 321 -1.08 6.23 22.86
C GLY A 321 0.19 6.77 22.17
N ARG A 322 1.29 6.91 22.91
CA ARG A 322 2.60 7.31 22.35
C ARG A 322 3.53 6.13 22.07
N LEU A 323 2.98 4.92 21.96
CA LEU A 323 3.79 3.74 21.65
C LEU A 323 4.44 3.87 20.26
N ASP A 324 5.54 3.15 20.10
CA ASP A 324 6.20 2.98 18.83
C ASP A 324 5.24 2.36 17.78
N PRO A 325 5.14 2.94 16.58
CA PRO A 325 4.25 2.44 15.53
C PRO A 325 4.46 0.96 15.17
N ALA A 326 5.71 0.49 15.17
CA ALA A 326 6.02 -0.91 14.88
C ALA A 326 5.47 -1.85 15.97
N THR A 327 5.48 -1.43 17.21
CA THR A 327 4.88 -2.16 18.34
C THR A 327 3.37 -2.31 18.14
N LEU A 328 2.65 -1.26 17.71
CA LEU A 328 1.23 -1.34 17.40
C LEU A 328 0.97 -2.31 16.26
N GLY A 329 1.73 -2.23 15.16
CA GLY A 329 1.61 -3.15 14.03
C GLY A 329 1.80 -4.61 14.44
N THR A 330 2.82 -4.88 15.27
CA THR A 330 3.10 -6.22 15.81
C THR A 330 1.95 -6.71 16.70
N SER A 331 1.42 -5.87 17.58
CA SER A 331 0.33 -6.23 18.51
C SER A 331 -0.92 -6.67 17.74
N VAL A 332 -1.36 -5.86 16.77
CA VAL A 332 -2.53 -6.17 15.92
C VAL A 332 -2.33 -7.46 15.13
N ALA A 333 -1.12 -7.68 14.58
CA ALA A 333 -0.82 -8.92 13.86
C ALA A 333 -0.89 -10.14 14.80
N VAL A 334 -0.31 -10.06 15.99
CA VAL A 334 -0.37 -11.14 16.99
C VAL A 334 -1.82 -11.42 17.42
N ALA A 335 -2.64 -10.37 17.58
CA ALA A 335 -4.05 -10.54 17.91
C ALA A 335 -4.81 -11.34 16.84
N LEU A 336 -4.54 -11.10 15.56
CA LEU A 336 -5.13 -11.86 14.44
C LEU A 336 -4.53 -13.27 14.31
N LEU A 337 -3.23 -13.45 14.54
CA LEU A 337 -2.61 -14.78 14.52
C LEU A 337 -3.19 -15.69 15.59
N ARG A 338 -3.52 -15.15 16.78
CA ARG A 338 -4.21 -15.90 17.85
C ARG A 338 -5.63 -16.31 17.47
N GLN A 339 -6.27 -15.61 16.53
CA GLN A 339 -7.59 -15.95 15.99
C GLN A 339 -7.51 -16.97 14.84
N GLY A 340 -6.31 -17.38 14.38
CA GLY A 340 -6.12 -18.33 13.28
C GLY A 340 -5.82 -17.67 11.93
N ALA A 341 -5.38 -16.41 11.89
CA ALA A 341 -5.11 -15.69 10.63
C ALA A 341 -4.09 -16.41 9.74
N ARG A 342 -3.11 -17.13 10.31
CA ARG A 342 -2.11 -17.88 9.54
C ARG A 342 -2.76 -18.90 8.62
N GLU A 343 -3.71 -19.67 9.14
CA GLU A 343 -4.39 -20.72 8.37
C GLU A 343 -5.18 -20.14 7.20
N LEU A 344 -5.79 -18.95 7.38
CA LEU A 344 -6.51 -18.28 6.31
C LEU A 344 -5.57 -17.71 5.23
N ILE A 345 -4.40 -17.20 5.62
CA ILE A 345 -3.42 -16.65 4.67
C ILE A 345 -2.75 -17.77 3.87
N ASP A 346 -2.31 -18.84 4.54
CA ASP A 346 -1.62 -19.97 3.91
C ASP A 346 -2.57 -20.83 3.04
N GLY A 347 -3.86 -20.75 3.26
CA GLY A 347 -4.89 -21.45 2.47
C GLY A 347 -5.14 -20.84 1.08
N ILE A 348 -4.51 -19.70 0.75
CA ILE A 348 -4.63 -19.05 -0.55
C ILE A 348 -3.40 -19.37 -1.41
N PRO A 349 -3.59 -19.81 -2.66
CA PRO A 349 -2.47 -20.05 -3.58
C PRO A 349 -1.61 -18.81 -3.76
N HIS A 350 -0.31 -18.98 -3.62
CA HIS A 350 0.71 -17.94 -3.75
C HIS A 350 1.25 -17.82 -5.15
#